data_31bfb8b3ac0c422bad584751f0a8ac81
#
_entry.id   31bfb8b3ac0c422bad584751f0a8ac81
#
_cell.length_a   1.000
_cell.length_b   1.000
_cell.length_c   1.000
_cell.angle_alpha   90.00
_cell.angle_beta   90.00
_cell.angle_gamma   90.00
#
_symmetry.space_group_name_H-M   'P 1'
#
loop_
_entity.id
_entity.type
_entity.pdbx_description
1 polymer ?
#
loop_
_entity_poly.entity_id
_entity_poly.type
_entity_poly.pdbx_seq_one_letter_code
_entity_poly.pdbx_strand_id
1 'polypeptide(L)'
;PLWSRGLGDVYKRQTMFGVTTPCVQAVTKRLEDHYDCLVFHATGTGGQSMEKLAASHLLNGVIDVSTTEVADEIAGGILSAGPTRLDVFAQLDIPYVGSCGAIDMANFGAYDTVPDKFKGRVLYKHNPNVTLMRTTADECRQIGEFIGKKLNAIKGPVRFLIPEKGFSAIDQPGHPFYDPQADQAFISALQATFKSSAKHALVRLPLHINDEAFAQALVNAWNDIALPNARSKTA
;
A
#
# COMPACT_ATOMS: atom_id res chain seq x y z
N PRO A 1 -3.63 -39.34 2.43
CA PRO A 1 -4.44 -38.31 3.09
C PRO A 1 -3.97 -36.94 2.70
N LEU A 2 -4.89 -36.03 2.36
CA LEU A 2 -4.66 -34.69 1.86
C LEU A 2 -3.99 -33.69 2.86
N TRP A 3 -3.58 -34.16 4.03
CA TRP A 3 -2.96 -33.33 5.08
C TRP A 3 -1.45 -33.57 5.25
N SER A 4 -0.81 -34.33 4.39
CA SER A 4 0.63 -34.58 4.43
C SER A 4 1.45 -33.74 3.44
N ARG A 5 0.88 -32.69 2.84
CA ARG A 5 1.67 -31.68 2.14
C ARG A 5 2.27 -30.74 3.18
N GLY A 6 3.60 -30.75 3.23
CA GLY A 6 4.42 -30.21 4.30
C GLY A 6 4.07 -28.78 4.69
N LEU A 7 4.26 -28.48 5.97
CA LEU A 7 4.33 -27.16 6.60
C LEU A 7 5.47 -26.32 5.99
N GLY A 8 5.34 -25.94 4.72
CA GLY A 8 6.40 -25.27 3.98
C GLY A 8 5.93 -24.25 2.95
N ASP A 9 4.63 -24.08 2.73
CA ASP A 9 4.13 -23.13 1.74
C ASP A 9 4.27 -21.70 2.27
N VAL A 10 5.24 -21.00 1.68
CA VAL A 10 5.56 -19.59 2.01
C VAL A 10 4.55 -18.70 1.31
N TYR A 11 3.52 -18.27 2.02
CA TYR A 11 2.52 -17.34 1.50
C TYR A 11 3.03 -15.90 1.57
N LYS A 12 2.92 -15.18 0.46
CA LYS A 12 3.13 -13.74 0.36
C LYS A 12 1.85 -13.03 -0.04
N ARG A 13 1.71 -11.80 0.43
CA ARG A 13 0.46 -11.08 0.26
C ARG A 13 0.71 -9.63 -0.16
N GLN A 14 -0.13 -9.16 -1.08
CA GLN A 14 -0.07 -7.84 -1.67
C GLN A 14 -1.41 -7.15 -1.47
N THR A 15 -1.37 -5.83 -1.24
CA THR A 15 -2.57 -5.00 -1.29
C THR A 15 -2.73 -4.39 -2.68
N MET A 16 -3.94 -4.41 -3.20
CA MET A 16 -4.31 -3.90 -4.51
C MET A 16 -5.51 -2.96 -4.41
N PHE A 17 -5.51 -1.92 -5.22
CA PHE A 17 -6.68 -1.10 -5.48
C PHE A 17 -6.82 -0.88 -6.99
N GLY A 18 -8.04 -0.62 -7.51
CA GLY A 18 -8.29 -0.58 -8.96
C GLY A 18 -7.32 0.28 -9.76
N VAL A 19 -6.95 1.44 -9.20
CA VAL A 19 -6.04 2.42 -9.83
C VAL A 19 -4.54 2.11 -9.67
N THR A 20 -4.18 1.05 -8.94
CA THR A 20 -2.81 0.54 -8.76
C THR A 20 -2.67 -0.91 -9.24
N THR A 21 -3.72 -1.47 -9.82
CA THR A 21 -3.77 -2.85 -10.31
C THR A 21 -2.61 -3.21 -11.24
N PRO A 22 -2.20 -2.38 -12.22
CA PRO A 22 -1.07 -2.71 -13.09
C PRO A 22 0.22 -2.99 -12.31
N CYS A 23 0.54 -2.15 -11.32
CA CYS A 23 1.71 -2.35 -10.46
C CYS A 23 1.66 -3.70 -9.73
N VAL A 24 0.53 -4.00 -9.06
CA VAL A 24 0.38 -5.21 -8.27
C VAL A 24 0.45 -6.46 -9.14
N GLN A 25 -0.20 -6.46 -10.31
CA GLN A 25 -0.13 -7.56 -11.27
C GLN A 25 1.30 -7.78 -11.77
N ALA A 26 2.03 -6.69 -12.05
CA ALA A 26 3.42 -6.78 -12.49
C ALA A 26 4.34 -7.33 -11.40
N VAL A 27 4.13 -6.96 -10.13
CA VAL A 27 4.85 -7.53 -8.97
C VAL A 27 4.50 -9.00 -8.78
N THR A 28 3.20 -9.35 -8.81
CA THR A 28 2.73 -10.75 -8.66
C THR A 28 3.38 -11.65 -9.69
N LYS A 29 3.31 -11.26 -10.97
CA LYS A 29 3.88 -12.02 -12.09
C LYS A 29 5.37 -12.31 -11.93
N ARG A 30 6.13 -11.40 -11.31
CA ARG A 30 7.57 -11.57 -11.08
C ARG A 30 7.90 -12.46 -9.87
N LEU A 31 6.93 -12.68 -9.01
CA LEU A 31 7.14 -13.41 -7.75
C LEU A 31 6.44 -14.78 -7.72
N GLU A 32 5.43 -15.03 -8.56
CA GLU A 32 4.57 -16.22 -8.50
C GLU A 32 5.32 -17.54 -8.77
N ASP A 33 6.43 -17.51 -9.52
CA ASP A 33 7.26 -18.71 -9.72
C ASP A 33 8.00 -19.17 -8.45
N HIS A 34 8.16 -18.26 -7.48
CA HIS A 34 8.93 -18.50 -6.26
C HIS A 34 8.10 -18.47 -4.99
N TYR A 35 6.87 -17.92 -5.06
CA TYR A 35 6.04 -17.64 -3.90
C TYR A 35 4.56 -17.82 -4.22
N ASP A 36 3.79 -18.30 -3.26
CA ASP A 36 2.33 -18.26 -3.34
C ASP A 36 1.85 -16.84 -3.02
N CYS A 37 1.47 -16.11 -4.05
CA CYS A 37 1.03 -14.72 -3.93
C CYS A 37 -0.48 -14.65 -3.66
N LEU A 38 -0.88 -14.07 -2.53
CA LEU A 38 -2.28 -13.75 -2.25
C LEU A 38 -2.48 -12.25 -2.32
N VAL A 39 -3.48 -11.82 -3.10
CA VAL A 39 -3.78 -10.41 -3.31
C VAL A 39 -5.04 -10.04 -2.55
N PHE A 40 -4.97 -8.93 -1.77
CA PHE A 40 -6.10 -8.34 -1.06
C PHE A 40 -6.48 -7.02 -1.69
N HIS A 41 -7.78 -6.78 -1.85
CA HIS A 41 -8.26 -5.47 -2.23
C HIS A 41 -8.22 -4.53 -1.01
N ALA A 42 -7.52 -3.40 -1.15
CA ALA A 42 -7.41 -2.36 -0.12
C ALA A 42 -8.73 -1.58 0.01
N THR A 43 -9.73 -2.22 0.58
CA THR A 43 -11.11 -1.73 0.73
C THR A 43 -11.57 -1.75 2.19
N GLY A 44 -10.66 -1.55 3.13
CA GLY A 44 -10.89 -1.65 4.57
C GLY A 44 -10.78 -3.10 5.05
N THR A 45 -11.67 -3.95 4.59
CA THR A 45 -11.67 -5.38 4.95
C THR A 45 -10.45 -6.14 4.42
N GLY A 46 -9.87 -5.70 3.31
CA GLY A 46 -8.69 -6.35 2.71
C GLY A 46 -7.44 -6.16 3.55
N GLY A 47 -7.14 -4.93 3.96
CA GLY A 47 -6.04 -4.63 4.86
C GLY A 47 -6.20 -5.32 6.21
N GLN A 48 -7.40 -5.26 6.80
CA GLN A 48 -7.70 -5.99 8.05
C GLN A 48 -7.51 -7.50 7.92
N SER A 49 -7.91 -8.10 6.79
CA SER A 49 -7.74 -9.54 6.54
C SER A 49 -6.27 -9.91 6.39
N MET A 50 -5.50 -9.11 5.66
CA MET A 50 -4.05 -9.27 5.55
C MET A 50 -3.38 -9.23 6.93
N GLU A 51 -3.73 -8.24 7.74
CA GLU A 51 -3.16 -8.07 9.08
C GLU A 51 -3.53 -9.20 10.04
N LYS A 52 -4.78 -9.70 9.99
CA LYS A 52 -5.21 -10.87 10.78
C LYS A 52 -4.39 -12.11 10.43
N LEU A 53 -4.10 -12.31 9.15
CA LEU A 53 -3.30 -13.46 8.72
C LEU A 53 -1.82 -13.30 9.10
N ALA A 54 -1.31 -12.06 9.08
CA ALA A 54 0.01 -11.76 9.62
C ALA A 54 0.07 -12.08 11.13
N ALA A 55 -0.91 -11.61 11.91
CA ALA A 55 -1.02 -11.89 13.34
C ALA A 55 -1.10 -13.40 13.67
N SER A 56 -1.70 -14.17 12.75
CA SER A 56 -1.78 -15.64 12.89
C SER A 56 -0.52 -16.38 12.42
N HIS A 57 0.58 -15.66 12.13
CA HIS A 57 1.85 -16.19 11.62
C HIS A 57 1.71 -17.02 10.33
N LEU A 58 0.67 -16.74 9.53
CA LEU A 58 0.45 -17.38 8.25
C LEU A 58 1.15 -16.64 7.09
N LEU A 59 1.86 -15.54 7.38
CA LEU A 59 2.60 -14.75 6.42
C LEU A 59 4.07 -14.71 6.77
N ASN A 60 4.92 -14.90 5.77
CA ASN A 60 6.37 -14.76 5.92
C ASN A 60 6.87 -13.38 5.48
N GLY A 61 5.96 -12.50 5.08
CA GLY A 61 6.21 -11.09 4.77
C GLY A 61 5.13 -10.49 3.89
N VAL A 62 5.20 -9.19 3.67
CA VAL A 62 4.16 -8.39 3.03
C VAL A 62 4.75 -7.44 2.00
N ILE A 63 4.05 -7.30 0.86
CA ILE A 63 4.25 -6.21 -0.09
C ILE A 63 2.95 -5.39 -0.13
N ASP A 64 2.91 -4.27 0.58
CA ASP A 64 1.75 -3.41 0.76
C ASP A 64 1.82 -2.23 -0.21
N VAL A 65 1.38 -2.46 -1.45
CA VAL A 65 1.51 -1.47 -2.53
C VAL A 65 0.50 -0.33 -2.36
N SER A 66 -0.72 -0.65 -1.90
CA SER A 66 -1.85 0.29 -1.88
C SER A 66 -2.31 0.54 -0.45
N THR A 67 -2.01 1.74 0.06
CA THR A 67 -2.35 2.17 1.42
C THR A 67 -3.50 3.18 1.44
N THR A 68 -4.38 3.15 0.43
CA THR A 68 -5.58 4.02 0.31
C THR A 68 -6.48 3.97 1.55
N GLU A 69 -6.51 2.84 2.27
CA GLU A 69 -7.27 2.68 3.52
C GLU A 69 -6.87 3.68 4.60
N VAL A 70 -5.60 4.16 4.58
CA VAL A 70 -5.13 5.23 5.47
C VAL A 70 -5.67 6.59 5.01
N ALA A 71 -5.78 6.82 3.71
CA ALA A 71 -6.40 8.03 3.17
C ALA A 71 -7.88 8.09 3.53
N ASP A 72 -8.60 6.97 3.45
CA ASP A 72 -10.00 6.87 3.89
C ASP A 72 -10.15 7.15 5.38
N GLU A 73 -9.26 6.65 6.23
CA GLU A 73 -9.27 6.92 7.68
C GLU A 73 -9.13 8.41 7.98
N ILE A 74 -8.22 9.10 7.29
CA ILE A 74 -7.89 10.51 7.57
C ILE A 74 -8.89 11.45 6.91
N ALA A 75 -9.27 11.19 5.64
CA ALA A 75 -10.17 12.06 4.88
C ALA A 75 -11.65 11.72 5.08
N GLY A 76 -11.98 10.68 5.85
CA GLY A 76 -13.36 10.30 6.17
C GLY A 76 -14.06 9.56 5.05
N GLY A 77 -13.35 8.79 4.25
CA GLY A 77 -13.90 7.86 3.27
C GLY A 77 -14.46 6.59 3.92
N ILE A 78 -15.11 5.76 3.11
CA ILE A 78 -15.84 4.59 3.60
C ILE A 78 -15.03 3.29 3.59
N LEU A 79 -13.82 3.29 3.05
CA LEU A 79 -12.96 2.11 2.92
C LEU A 79 -11.81 2.11 3.93
N SER A 80 -11.97 2.77 5.08
CA SER A 80 -10.99 2.75 6.16
C SER A 80 -10.80 1.35 6.74
N ALA A 81 -9.54 0.98 6.99
CA ALA A 81 -9.19 -0.20 7.79
C ALA A 81 -9.08 0.11 9.30
N GLY A 82 -9.34 1.36 9.69
CA GLY A 82 -9.27 1.86 11.05
C GLY A 82 -7.91 2.45 11.45
N PRO A 83 -7.85 3.09 12.61
CA PRO A 83 -6.65 3.79 13.08
C PRO A 83 -5.50 2.85 13.46
N THR A 84 -5.78 1.56 13.58
CA THR A 84 -4.79 0.52 13.90
C THR A 84 -4.12 -0.10 12.68
N ARG A 85 -4.43 0.40 11.46
CA ARG A 85 -3.79 -0.06 10.22
C ARG A 85 -2.25 0.00 10.37
N LEU A 86 -1.55 -1.09 10.04
CA LEU A 86 -0.12 -1.34 10.18
C LEU A 86 0.37 -1.68 11.61
N ASP A 87 -0.42 -1.55 12.66
CA ASP A 87 0.03 -1.79 14.05
C ASP A 87 0.49 -3.23 14.31
N VAL A 88 -0.08 -4.20 13.62
CA VAL A 88 0.27 -5.62 13.77
C VAL A 88 1.76 -5.88 13.52
N PHE A 89 2.38 -5.13 12.60
CA PHE A 89 3.77 -5.32 12.23
C PHE A 89 4.76 -4.84 13.31
N ALA A 90 4.31 -4.07 14.29
CA ALA A 90 5.11 -3.73 15.46
C ALA A 90 5.46 -4.95 16.33
N GLN A 91 4.72 -6.04 16.20
CA GLN A 91 4.93 -7.26 16.98
C GLN A 91 5.55 -8.40 16.13
N LEU A 92 5.61 -8.25 14.82
CA LEU A 92 6.04 -9.28 13.89
C LEU A 92 7.43 -8.95 13.31
N ASP A 93 8.35 -9.91 13.40
CA ASP A 93 9.68 -9.79 12.78
C ASP A 93 9.68 -10.41 11.37
N ILE A 94 8.80 -9.88 10.51
CA ILE A 94 8.68 -10.28 9.11
C ILE A 94 9.02 -9.11 8.19
N PRO A 95 9.57 -9.36 6.98
CA PRO A 95 9.87 -8.31 6.03
C PRO A 95 8.61 -7.60 5.55
N TYR A 96 8.67 -6.26 5.47
CA TYR A 96 7.62 -5.39 5.00
C TYR A 96 8.15 -4.49 3.87
N VAL A 97 7.62 -4.65 2.67
CA VAL A 97 7.82 -3.71 1.57
C VAL A 97 6.52 -2.94 1.40
N GLY A 98 6.57 -1.62 1.49
CA GLY A 98 5.39 -0.76 1.37
C GLY A 98 5.51 0.27 0.27
N SER A 99 4.37 0.81 -0.13
CA SER A 99 4.26 2.01 -0.96
C SER A 99 3.00 2.80 -0.61
N CYS A 100 2.87 3.98 -1.23
CA CYS A 100 1.76 4.91 -1.01
C CYS A 100 0.74 4.89 -2.15
N GLY A 101 0.48 3.71 -2.73
CA GLY A 101 -0.48 3.60 -3.82
C GLY A 101 -1.89 4.04 -3.39
N ALA A 102 -2.50 4.88 -4.22
CA ALA A 102 -3.86 5.41 -4.08
C ALA A 102 -4.13 6.19 -2.79
N ILE A 103 -3.11 6.85 -2.19
CA ILE A 103 -3.34 7.79 -1.08
C ILE A 103 -3.81 9.17 -1.54
N ASP A 104 -3.74 9.42 -2.84
CA ASP A 104 -4.29 10.61 -3.50
C ASP A 104 -5.82 10.66 -3.48
N MET A 105 -6.48 9.64 -2.91
CA MET A 105 -7.94 9.54 -2.88
C MET A 105 -8.51 8.97 -1.59
N ALA A 106 -9.73 9.43 -1.26
CA ALA A 106 -10.65 8.78 -0.34
C ALA A 106 -11.89 8.30 -1.11
N ASN A 107 -12.51 7.22 -0.64
CA ASN A 107 -13.52 6.47 -1.37
C ASN A 107 -14.91 6.68 -0.79
N PHE A 108 -15.90 6.81 -1.67
CA PHE A 108 -17.31 6.92 -1.32
C PHE A 108 -18.16 6.02 -2.22
N GLY A 109 -19.43 5.84 -1.85
CA GLY A 109 -20.44 5.15 -2.65
C GLY A 109 -20.84 5.92 -3.92
N ALA A 110 -22.06 5.70 -4.39
CA ALA A 110 -22.62 6.44 -5.51
C ALA A 110 -22.51 7.96 -5.29
N TYR A 111 -22.31 8.71 -6.37
CA TYR A 111 -22.04 10.15 -6.32
C TYR A 111 -23.04 10.94 -5.48
N ASP A 112 -24.31 10.58 -5.57
CA ASP A 112 -25.40 11.27 -4.85
C ASP A 112 -25.40 10.94 -3.34
N THR A 113 -24.65 9.93 -2.92
CA THR A 113 -24.49 9.55 -1.50
C THR A 113 -23.25 10.17 -0.84
N VAL A 114 -22.44 10.92 -1.59
CA VAL A 114 -21.30 11.64 -1.04
C VAL A 114 -21.80 12.69 -0.06
N PRO A 115 -21.29 12.73 1.20
CA PRO A 115 -21.75 13.70 2.20
C PRO A 115 -21.61 15.15 1.71
N ASP A 116 -22.59 15.98 2.06
CA ASP A 116 -22.69 17.39 1.61
C ASP A 116 -21.43 18.21 1.91
N LYS A 117 -20.76 17.93 3.02
CA LYS A 117 -19.50 18.59 3.41
C LYS A 117 -18.38 18.40 2.39
N PHE A 118 -18.47 17.41 1.50
CA PHE A 118 -17.47 17.11 0.48
C PHE A 118 -17.85 17.56 -0.94
N LYS A 119 -19.06 18.12 -1.14
CA LYS A 119 -19.54 18.52 -2.48
C LYS A 119 -18.68 19.58 -3.18
N GLY A 120 -17.90 20.36 -2.42
CA GLY A 120 -16.95 21.35 -2.96
C GLY A 120 -15.56 20.81 -3.29
N ARG A 121 -15.33 19.50 -3.09
CA ARG A 121 -14.05 18.83 -3.33
C ARG A 121 -13.95 18.35 -4.79
N VAL A 122 -12.72 18.03 -5.20
CA VAL A 122 -12.49 17.35 -6.48
C VAL A 122 -12.99 15.91 -6.36
N LEU A 123 -14.09 15.61 -7.04
CA LEU A 123 -14.75 14.31 -7.05
C LEU A 123 -14.67 13.69 -8.45
N TYR A 124 -14.37 12.40 -8.49
CA TYR A 124 -14.31 11.61 -9.72
C TYR A 124 -15.25 10.40 -9.65
N LYS A 125 -16.21 10.33 -10.56
CA LYS A 125 -17.12 9.19 -10.71
C LYS A 125 -16.35 8.03 -11.35
N HIS A 126 -15.86 7.11 -10.56
CA HIS A 126 -15.11 5.95 -11.05
C HIS A 126 -16.04 4.96 -11.75
N ASN A 127 -17.20 4.71 -11.16
CA ASN A 127 -18.30 3.92 -11.71
C ASN A 127 -19.62 4.34 -11.04
N PRO A 128 -20.78 3.77 -11.40
CA PRO A 128 -22.06 4.14 -10.80
C PRO A 128 -22.13 4.04 -9.29
N ASN A 129 -21.35 3.14 -8.68
CA ASN A 129 -21.40 2.84 -7.24
C ASN A 129 -20.18 3.36 -6.47
N VAL A 130 -19.19 3.95 -7.15
CA VAL A 130 -17.94 4.40 -6.52
C VAL A 130 -17.57 5.79 -6.98
N THR A 131 -17.42 6.68 -6.03
CA THR A 131 -16.91 8.05 -6.20
C THR A 131 -15.61 8.18 -5.43
N LEU A 132 -14.58 8.70 -6.09
CA LEU A 132 -13.29 9.01 -5.50
C LEU A 132 -13.21 10.51 -5.23
N MET A 133 -12.65 10.88 -4.08
CA MET A 133 -12.41 12.26 -3.67
C MET A 133 -10.92 12.50 -3.54
N ARG A 134 -10.36 13.49 -4.26
CA ARG A 134 -8.95 13.86 -4.12
C ARG A 134 -8.64 14.30 -2.69
N THR A 135 -7.61 13.73 -2.10
CA THR A 135 -7.06 14.17 -0.81
C THR A 135 -6.40 15.55 -0.95
N THR A 136 -6.57 16.42 0.04
CA THR A 136 -5.93 17.73 0.09
C THR A 136 -4.47 17.62 0.52
N ALA A 137 -3.69 18.69 0.33
CA ALA A 137 -2.31 18.77 0.81
C ALA A 137 -2.21 18.54 2.34
N ASP A 138 -3.19 19.04 3.12
CA ASP A 138 -3.20 18.81 4.57
C ASP A 138 -3.53 17.37 4.94
N GLU A 139 -4.50 16.74 4.27
CA GLU A 139 -4.78 15.30 4.43
C GLU A 139 -3.58 14.45 4.01
N CYS A 140 -2.93 14.77 2.88
CA CYS A 140 -1.70 14.12 2.44
C CYS A 140 -0.56 14.24 3.46
N ARG A 141 -0.40 15.41 4.07
CA ARG A 141 0.55 15.61 5.18
C ARG A 141 0.23 14.69 6.35
N GLN A 142 -1.05 14.65 6.78
CA GLN A 142 -1.48 13.79 7.89
C GLN A 142 -1.28 12.30 7.57
N ILE A 143 -1.56 11.86 6.33
CA ILE A 143 -1.31 10.50 5.85
C ILE A 143 0.20 10.18 5.95
N GLY A 144 1.07 11.10 5.52
CA GLY A 144 2.52 10.93 5.61
C GLY A 144 3.02 10.78 7.05
N GLU A 145 2.50 11.60 7.96
CA GLU A 145 2.80 11.49 9.40
C GLU A 145 2.30 10.17 9.99
N PHE A 146 1.07 9.76 9.64
CA PHE A 146 0.49 8.50 10.10
C PHE A 146 1.35 7.32 9.66
N ILE A 147 1.60 7.18 8.35
CA ILE A 147 2.41 6.10 7.80
C ILE A 147 3.82 6.12 8.39
N GLY A 148 4.46 7.28 8.48
CA GLY A 148 5.80 7.41 9.05
C GLY A 148 5.90 6.92 10.50
N LYS A 149 4.92 7.25 11.34
CA LYS A 149 4.84 6.77 12.73
C LYS A 149 4.68 5.25 12.79
N LYS A 150 3.80 4.68 11.94
CA LYS A 150 3.55 3.24 11.88
C LYS A 150 4.79 2.47 11.39
N LEU A 151 5.45 2.94 10.33
CA LEU A 151 6.67 2.33 9.80
C LEU A 151 7.81 2.31 10.83
N ASN A 152 7.93 3.35 11.64
CA ASN A 152 8.94 3.40 12.72
C ASN A 152 8.73 2.33 13.78
N ALA A 153 7.50 1.88 13.99
CA ALA A 153 7.15 0.87 14.98
C ALA A 153 7.33 -0.57 14.47
N ILE A 154 7.45 -0.79 13.17
CA ILE A 154 7.62 -2.13 12.60
C ILE A 154 8.90 -2.77 13.11
N LYS A 155 8.81 -4.02 13.56
CA LYS A 155 9.94 -4.75 14.16
C LYS A 155 10.85 -5.37 13.10
N GLY A 156 10.27 -5.89 12.01
CA GLY A 156 10.99 -6.51 10.89
C GLY A 156 11.67 -5.49 9.99
N PRO A 157 12.43 -5.94 8.99
CA PRO A 157 13.04 -5.05 8.00
C PRO A 157 11.97 -4.37 7.14
N VAL A 158 12.16 -3.07 6.85
CA VAL A 158 11.24 -2.22 6.09
C VAL A 158 11.95 -1.63 4.88
N ARG A 159 11.28 -1.70 3.72
CA ARG A 159 11.55 -0.88 2.54
C ARG A 159 10.26 -0.21 2.14
N PHE A 160 10.21 1.12 2.21
CA PHE A 160 9.06 1.88 1.76
C PHE A 160 9.43 2.71 0.53
N LEU A 161 8.79 2.40 -0.60
CA LEU A 161 9.09 3.00 -1.90
C LEU A 161 8.06 4.08 -2.23
N ILE A 162 8.56 5.26 -2.62
CA ILE A 162 7.74 6.42 -2.94
C ILE A 162 7.86 6.70 -4.44
N PRO A 163 6.78 6.55 -5.22
CA PRO A 163 6.74 6.98 -6.61
C PRO A 163 6.52 8.49 -6.66
N GLU A 164 7.47 9.24 -7.23
CA GLU A 164 7.44 10.71 -7.24
C GLU A 164 6.61 11.32 -8.39
N LYS A 165 6.06 10.47 -9.29
CA LYS A 165 5.30 10.93 -10.47
C LYS A 165 3.82 10.57 -10.40
N GLY A 166 3.31 10.27 -9.21
CA GLY A 166 1.91 10.00 -8.96
C GLY A 166 1.64 8.65 -8.29
N PHE A 167 0.61 8.63 -7.47
CA PHE A 167 0.26 7.53 -6.57
C PHE A 167 -0.84 6.62 -7.12
N SER A 168 -1.51 7.03 -8.21
CA SER A 168 -2.58 6.26 -8.84
C SER A 168 -2.68 6.54 -10.34
N ALA A 169 -3.43 5.71 -11.05
CA ALA A 169 -3.66 5.88 -12.50
C ALA A 169 -4.29 7.24 -12.87
N ILE A 170 -4.93 7.92 -11.93
CA ILE A 170 -5.57 9.22 -12.15
C ILE A 170 -4.80 10.41 -11.54
N ASP A 171 -3.62 10.14 -10.97
CA ASP A 171 -2.69 11.11 -10.40
C ASP A 171 -1.44 11.25 -11.29
N GLN A 172 -1.61 11.88 -12.43
CA GLN A 172 -0.54 12.19 -13.38
C GLN A 172 -0.96 13.37 -14.27
N PRO A 173 -0.03 14.05 -14.96
CA PRO A 173 -0.34 15.20 -15.79
C PRO A 173 -1.53 14.97 -16.74
N GLY A 174 -2.52 15.88 -16.70
CA GLY A 174 -3.73 15.79 -17.51
C GLY A 174 -4.85 14.92 -16.92
N HIS A 175 -4.64 14.30 -15.78
CA HIS A 175 -5.64 13.51 -15.07
C HIS A 175 -6.28 14.28 -13.90
N PRO A 176 -7.50 13.88 -13.45
CA PRO A 176 -8.31 14.68 -12.54
C PRO A 176 -7.72 14.85 -11.13
N PHE A 177 -6.84 13.96 -10.69
CA PHE A 177 -6.26 14.01 -9.34
C PHE A 177 -4.82 14.51 -9.32
N TYR A 178 -4.28 14.93 -10.46
CA TYR A 178 -2.93 15.47 -10.52
C TYR A 178 -2.79 16.73 -9.67
N ASP A 179 -2.09 16.61 -8.56
CA ASP A 179 -1.78 17.70 -7.61
C ASP A 179 -0.39 17.50 -6.99
N PRO A 180 0.67 17.97 -7.67
CA PRO A 180 2.04 17.82 -7.18
C PRO A 180 2.32 18.47 -5.83
N GLN A 181 1.52 19.48 -5.42
CA GLN A 181 1.68 20.11 -4.10
C GLN A 181 1.17 19.20 -2.98
N ALA A 182 0.03 18.52 -3.20
CA ALA A 182 -0.51 17.56 -2.26
C ALA A 182 0.42 16.34 -2.16
N ASP A 183 0.95 15.85 -3.28
CA ASP A 183 1.89 14.73 -3.30
C ASP A 183 3.19 15.09 -2.55
N GLN A 184 3.72 16.29 -2.78
CA GLN A 184 4.92 16.76 -2.08
C GLN A 184 4.66 16.94 -0.58
N ALA A 185 3.45 17.33 -0.16
CA ALA A 185 3.08 17.44 1.25
C ALA A 185 3.16 16.07 1.94
N PHE A 186 2.66 15.01 1.29
CA PHE A 186 2.81 13.62 1.77
C PHE A 186 4.28 13.24 1.90
N ILE A 187 5.06 13.39 0.81
CA ILE A 187 6.46 12.98 0.75
C ILE A 187 7.26 13.68 1.86
N SER A 188 7.07 15.00 2.02
CA SER A 188 7.77 15.80 3.03
C SER A 188 7.43 15.37 4.45
N ALA A 189 6.16 15.15 4.74
CA ALA A 189 5.68 14.72 6.06
C ALA A 189 6.18 13.31 6.41
N LEU A 190 6.14 12.39 5.45
CA LEU A 190 6.66 11.04 5.63
C LEU A 190 8.16 11.06 5.91
N GLN A 191 8.95 11.83 5.13
CA GLN A 191 10.38 11.97 5.34
C GLN A 191 10.75 12.60 6.69
N ALA A 192 9.99 13.61 7.12
CA ALA A 192 10.20 14.26 8.41
C ALA A 192 9.88 13.34 9.60
N THR A 193 8.95 12.41 9.43
CA THR A 193 8.48 11.51 10.48
C THR A 193 9.28 10.22 10.55
N PHE A 194 9.66 9.66 9.40
CA PHE A 194 10.33 8.36 9.30
C PHE A 194 11.77 8.41 9.83
N LYS A 195 12.15 7.37 10.57
CA LYS A 195 13.49 7.20 11.13
C LYS A 195 14.23 6.08 10.40
N SER A 196 15.16 6.46 9.54
CA SER A 196 16.02 5.50 8.84
C SER A 196 16.93 4.73 9.82
N SER A 197 17.18 3.47 9.54
CA SER A 197 18.07 2.59 10.30
C SER A 197 18.70 1.54 9.37
N ALA A 198 19.53 0.65 9.89
CA ALA A 198 20.06 -0.47 9.11
C ALA A 198 18.95 -1.40 8.58
N LYS A 199 17.81 -1.50 9.30
CA LYS A 199 16.65 -2.32 8.91
C LYS A 199 15.60 -1.54 8.13
N HIS A 200 15.47 -0.24 8.30
CA HIS A 200 14.39 0.59 7.79
C HIS A 200 14.90 1.64 6.81
N ALA A 201 14.38 1.62 5.58
CA ALA A 201 14.75 2.60 4.56
C ALA A 201 13.53 3.12 3.79
N LEU A 202 13.55 4.45 3.49
CA LEU A 202 12.71 5.07 2.47
C LEU A 202 13.49 5.15 1.16
N VAL A 203 12.84 4.82 0.05
CA VAL A 203 13.41 4.89 -1.30
C VAL A 203 12.51 5.76 -2.16
N ARG A 204 13.01 6.91 -2.59
CA ARG A 204 12.31 7.78 -3.54
C ARG A 204 12.71 7.42 -4.97
N LEU A 205 11.74 7.33 -5.85
CA LEU A 205 11.96 6.97 -7.24
C LEU A 205 11.24 7.94 -8.18
N PRO A 206 11.90 8.51 -9.19
CA PRO A 206 11.30 9.43 -10.16
C PRO A 206 10.44 8.66 -11.18
N LEU A 207 9.54 7.83 -10.68
CA LEU A 207 8.66 6.92 -11.41
C LEU A 207 7.22 7.15 -10.96
N HIS A 208 6.27 6.77 -11.83
CA HIS A 208 4.86 6.65 -11.48
C HIS A 208 4.59 5.28 -10.83
N ILE A 209 3.58 5.18 -9.96
CA ILE A 209 3.24 3.93 -9.26
C ILE A 209 3.03 2.74 -10.22
N ASN A 210 2.43 2.98 -11.39
CA ASN A 210 2.14 1.94 -12.38
C ASN A 210 3.23 1.74 -13.44
N ASP A 211 4.40 2.37 -13.29
CA ASP A 211 5.54 2.09 -14.16
C ASP A 211 6.08 0.67 -13.90
N GLU A 212 6.38 -0.05 -14.96
CA GLU A 212 7.03 -1.38 -14.88
C GLU A 212 8.33 -1.34 -14.06
N ALA A 213 9.09 -0.24 -14.18
CA ALA A 213 10.30 -0.02 -13.40
C ALA A 213 10.02 0.13 -11.91
N PHE A 214 8.85 0.69 -11.51
CA PHE A 214 8.45 0.79 -10.12
C PHE A 214 8.08 -0.59 -9.55
N ALA A 215 7.33 -1.38 -10.29
CA ALA A 215 7.03 -2.77 -9.92
C ALA A 215 8.33 -3.59 -9.75
N GLN A 216 9.31 -3.41 -10.65
CA GLN A 216 10.61 -4.06 -10.52
C GLN A 216 11.38 -3.59 -9.28
N ALA A 217 11.30 -2.31 -8.93
CA ALA A 217 11.93 -1.79 -7.72
C ALA A 217 11.32 -2.38 -6.45
N LEU A 218 9.99 -2.59 -6.39
CA LEU A 218 9.33 -3.30 -5.29
C LEU A 218 9.82 -4.74 -5.15
N VAL A 219 9.98 -5.44 -6.26
CA VAL A 219 10.53 -6.81 -6.27
C VAL A 219 12.00 -6.84 -5.80
N ASN A 220 12.80 -5.88 -6.24
CA ASN A 220 14.19 -5.76 -5.80
C ASN A 220 14.27 -5.47 -4.30
N ALA A 221 13.46 -4.54 -3.80
CA ALA A 221 13.37 -4.22 -2.39
C ALA A 221 12.92 -5.43 -1.55
N TRP A 222 12.00 -6.24 -2.10
CA TRP A 222 11.61 -7.49 -1.48
C TRP A 222 12.78 -8.47 -1.39
N ASN A 223 13.49 -8.70 -2.51
CA ASN A 223 14.63 -9.62 -2.56
C ASN A 223 15.79 -9.19 -1.65
N ASP A 224 15.92 -7.90 -1.38
CA ASP A 224 16.93 -7.34 -0.47
C ASP A 224 16.68 -7.72 1.00
N ILE A 225 15.40 -7.81 1.41
CA ILE A 225 15.06 -8.03 2.82
C ILE A 225 14.38 -9.37 3.10
N ALA A 226 13.98 -10.11 2.06
CA ALA A 226 13.38 -11.43 2.22
C ALA A 226 14.41 -12.44 2.75
N LEU A 227 14.03 -13.20 3.77
CA LEU A 227 14.93 -14.20 4.34
C LEU A 227 15.30 -15.31 3.33
N PRO A 228 16.54 -15.81 3.34
CA PRO A 228 17.04 -16.83 2.39
C PRO A 228 16.22 -18.13 2.34
N ASN A 229 15.53 -18.48 3.42
CA ASN A 229 14.71 -19.70 3.54
C ASN A 229 13.40 -19.67 2.78
N ALA A 230 13.07 -18.54 2.13
CA ALA A 230 11.88 -18.42 1.28
C ALA A 230 12.12 -18.93 -0.17
N ARG A 231 13.29 -19.52 -0.47
CA ARG A 231 13.75 -19.82 -1.84
C ARG A 231 13.50 -21.25 -2.32
N SER A 232 12.71 -22.07 -1.68
CA SER A 232 12.54 -23.42 -2.22
C SER A 232 11.11 -23.76 -2.59
N LYS A 233 10.66 -23.30 -3.75
CA LYS A 233 9.92 -24.17 -4.66
C LYS A 233 10.98 -24.82 -5.56
N THR A 234 11.64 -25.86 -5.11
CA THR A 234 12.43 -26.74 -5.98
C THR A 234 11.92 -28.16 -5.83
N ALA A 235 11.47 -28.64 -7.01
CA ALA A 235 11.16 -30.01 -7.44
C ALA A 235 9.99 -30.73 -6.76
#